data_78c83de0ef623edaf4d5c6bac6b2a98a
#
_entry.id   78c83de0ef623edaf4d5c6bac6b2a98a
#
_cell.length_a   1.000
_cell.length_b   1.000
_cell.length_c   1.000
_cell.angle_alpha   90.00
_cell.angle_beta   90.00
_cell.angle_gamma   90.00
#
_symmetry.space_group_name_H-M   'P 1'
#
loop_
_entity.id
_entity.type
_entity.pdbx_description
1 polymer ?
#
loop_
_entity_poly.entity_id
_entity_poly.type
_entity_poly.pdbx_seq_one_letter_code
_entity_poly.pdbx_strand_id
1 'polypeptide(L)'
;MLATNRPPQVDWRYEGGNFQEAMAHHPIMHVSWYDADAFCRWEGKRLPTEAEWEKAARGVDGRLFPWGKEYAGPSRANFGRTGLSGPVRDRPERLLLYPPIISVDKYENAVSPFGLYQTIGNVSEWVADWYDQDYYAVAPDRNPKGPEVGTQKAFRGGGWMDSTTTMRVAMRNGTDPNTKINWMGFRCAKDAQETIGTKVSQFVP
;
A
#
# COMPACT_ATOMS: atom_id res chain seq x y z
N MET A 1 26.18 9.40 21.17
CA MET A 1 26.11 8.88 19.79
C MET A 1 25.15 9.75 19.03
N LEU A 2 25.65 10.50 18.08
CA LEU A 2 24.81 11.38 17.23
C LEU A 2 24.05 10.46 16.25
N ALA A 3 22.73 10.45 16.34
CA ALA A 3 21.87 9.80 15.37
C ALA A 3 22.15 10.41 14.00
N THR A 4 22.71 9.61 13.10
CA THR A 4 22.92 10.04 11.71
C THR A 4 21.56 10.26 11.08
N ASN A 5 21.29 11.47 10.65
CA ASN A 5 20.06 11.93 9.99
C ASN A 5 19.96 11.37 8.55
N ARG A 6 20.36 10.12 8.34
CA ARG A 6 20.23 9.43 7.07
C ARG A 6 19.00 8.51 7.12
N PRO A 7 18.16 8.51 6.07
CA PRO A 7 17.11 7.51 5.95
C PRO A 7 17.73 6.11 6.06
N PRO A 8 17.00 5.13 6.61
CA PRO A 8 17.45 3.75 6.60
C PRO A 8 17.91 3.40 5.19
N GLN A 9 19.11 2.80 5.09
CA GLN A 9 19.63 2.39 3.78
C GLN A 9 18.77 1.22 3.28
N VAL A 10 17.71 1.55 2.55
CA VAL A 10 17.06 0.59 1.69
C VAL A 10 18.01 0.37 0.53
N ASP A 11 18.37 -0.89 0.27
CA ASP A 11 19.28 -1.23 -0.83
C ASP A 11 18.54 -1.06 -2.16
N TRP A 12 18.62 0.14 -2.69
CA TRP A 12 18.00 0.56 -3.96
C TRP A 12 18.80 0.09 -5.18
N ARG A 13 19.71 -0.85 -5.04
CA ARG A 13 20.51 -1.30 -6.17
C ARG A 13 19.63 -1.90 -7.27
N TYR A 14 19.04 -1.00 -8.02
CA TYR A 14 18.84 -1.20 -9.43
C TYR A 14 20.24 -1.23 -10.05
N GLU A 15 20.73 -2.39 -10.41
CA GLU A 15 21.95 -2.52 -11.20
C GLU A 15 21.73 -1.80 -12.53
N GLY A 16 22.17 -0.54 -12.62
CA GLY A 16 21.96 0.29 -13.80
C GLY A 16 21.99 1.80 -13.54
N GLY A 17 22.12 2.23 -12.34
CA GLY A 17 22.79 3.48 -11.91
C GLY A 17 22.23 4.82 -12.33
N ASN A 18 21.07 4.97 -12.91
CA ASN A 18 20.41 6.27 -12.99
C ASN A 18 18.95 6.12 -12.57
N PHE A 19 18.67 6.51 -11.35
CA PHE A 19 17.31 6.78 -10.90
C PHE A 19 16.82 7.94 -11.76
N GLN A 20 16.25 7.61 -12.91
CA GLN A 20 15.79 8.63 -13.83
C GLN A 20 14.64 9.37 -13.16
N GLU A 21 14.63 10.67 -13.32
CA GLU A 21 13.53 11.55 -12.90
C GLU A 21 12.15 11.00 -13.28
N ALA A 22 12.09 10.25 -14.39
CA ALA A 22 10.93 9.49 -14.84
C ALA A 22 10.37 8.47 -13.82
N MET A 23 11.20 7.94 -12.91
CA MET A 23 10.79 6.96 -11.89
C MET A 23 10.40 7.61 -10.55
N ALA A 24 10.63 8.92 -10.38
CA ALA A 24 10.33 9.62 -9.13
C ALA A 24 8.85 9.54 -8.72
N HIS A 25 7.95 9.38 -9.69
CA HIS A 25 6.51 9.23 -9.47
C HIS A 25 6.03 7.78 -9.43
N HIS A 26 6.92 6.79 -9.47
CA HIS A 26 6.55 5.38 -9.41
C HIS A 26 6.62 4.85 -7.97
N PRO A 27 5.85 3.80 -7.65
CA PRO A 27 5.92 3.21 -6.32
C PRO A 27 7.29 2.58 -6.08
N ILE A 28 7.73 2.64 -4.85
CA ILE A 28 8.88 1.86 -4.41
C ILE A 28 8.52 0.38 -4.30
N MET A 29 9.47 -0.48 -4.61
CA MET A 29 9.35 -1.94 -4.53
C MET A 29 10.60 -2.56 -3.88
N HIS A 30 10.63 -3.90 -3.76
CA HIS A 30 11.74 -4.63 -3.16
C HIS A 30 12.07 -4.21 -1.73
N VAL A 31 11.07 -3.80 -0.99
CA VAL A 31 11.18 -3.38 0.42
C VAL A 31 10.54 -4.40 1.33
N SER A 32 11.21 -4.75 2.42
CA SER A 32 10.64 -5.56 3.49
C SER A 32 9.64 -4.73 4.32
N TRP A 33 8.85 -5.40 5.15
CA TRP A 33 7.98 -4.71 6.09
C TRP A 33 8.78 -3.79 7.02
N TYR A 34 9.95 -4.25 7.46
CA TYR A 34 10.84 -3.47 8.34
C TYR A 34 11.39 -2.21 7.65
N ASP A 35 11.75 -2.31 6.37
CA ASP A 35 12.19 -1.15 5.59
C ASP A 35 11.06 -0.12 5.45
N ALA A 36 9.85 -0.58 5.17
CA ALA A 36 8.67 0.24 5.02
C ALA A 36 8.30 0.96 6.34
N ASP A 37 8.27 0.23 7.46
CA ASP A 37 7.99 0.79 8.79
C ASP A 37 9.06 1.81 9.20
N ALA A 38 10.34 1.47 9.00
CA ALA A 38 11.46 2.36 9.31
C ALA A 38 11.41 3.66 8.49
N PHE A 39 11.06 3.57 7.20
CA PHE A 39 10.90 4.76 6.35
C PHE A 39 9.74 5.63 6.82
N CYS A 40 8.57 5.05 7.08
CA CYS A 40 7.42 5.81 7.55
C CYS A 40 7.72 6.52 8.88
N ARG A 41 8.41 5.86 9.81
CA ARG A 41 8.82 6.47 11.08
C ARG A 41 9.82 7.60 10.89
N TRP A 42 10.77 7.43 9.98
CA TRP A 42 11.74 8.48 9.66
C TRP A 42 11.06 9.75 9.13
N GLU A 43 9.98 9.58 8.34
CA GLU A 43 9.12 10.66 7.85
C GLU A 43 8.18 11.25 8.93
N GLY A 44 8.26 10.81 10.18
CA GLY A 44 7.32 11.21 11.25
C GLY A 44 5.88 10.70 11.02
N LYS A 45 5.77 9.54 10.37
CA LYS A 45 4.54 8.83 10.01
C LYS A 45 4.61 7.39 10.53
N ARG A 46 3.67 6.56 10.13
CA ARG A 46 3.64 5.12 10.39
C ARG A 46 3.03 4.37 9.20
N LEU A 47 3.15 3.06 9.18
CA LEU A 47 2.30 2.26 8.31
C LEU A 47 0.83 2.39 8.76
N PRO A 48 -0.14 2.39 7.84
CA PRO A 48 -1.56 2.30 8.22
C PRO A 48 -1.83 0.93 8.84
N THR A 49 -2.79 0.84 9.75
CA THR A 49 -3.35 -0.47 10.11
C THR A 49 -4.11 -1.05 8.93
N GLU A 50 -4.32 -2.36 8.92
CA GLU A 50 -5.10 -3.03 7.88
C GLU A 50 -6.51 -2.45 7.76
N ALA A 51 -7.15 -2.18 8.89
CA ALA A 51 -8.48 -1.57 8.94
C ALA A 51 -8.51 -0.12 8.44
N GLU A 52 -7.51 0.68 8.76
CA GLU A 52 -7.36 2.04 8.21
C GLU A 52 -7.19 2.01 6.70
N TRP A 53 -6.32 1.12 6.21
CA TRP A 53 -6.10 0.94 4.78
C TRP A 53 -7.41 0.55 4.07
N GLU A 54 -8.12 -0.46 4.57
CA GLU A 54 -9.38 -0.91 3.96
C GLU A 54 -10.44 0.20 3.97
N LYS A 55 -10.64 0.89 5.09
CA LYS A 55 -11.57 2.00 5.17
C LYS A 55 -11.23 3.11 4.18
N ALA A 56 -9.96 3.47 4.09
CA ALA A 56 -9.49 4.51 3.18
C ALA A 56 -9.67 4.12 1.70
N ALA A 57 -9.48 2.85 1.35
CA ALA A 57 -9.65 2.33 0.00
C ALA A 57 -11.13 2.07 -0.36
N ARG A 58 -11.93 1.60 0.61
CA ARG A 58 -13.30 1.10 0.38
C ARG A 58 -14.39 2.11 0.66
N GLY A 59 -14.15 3.07 1.56
CA GLY A 59 -15.21 3.92 2.08
C GLY A 59 -16.08 3.18 3.10
N VAL A 60 -17.37 3.57 3.18
CA VAL A 60 -18.32 3.07 4.20
C VAL A 60 -19.53 2.33 3.60
N ASP A 61 -19.60 2.19 2.29
CA ASP A 61 -20.76 1.63 1.56
C ASP A 61 -20.58 0.17 1.12
N GLY A 62 -19.49 -0.49 1.53
CA GLY A 62 -19.25 -1.90 1.26
C GLY A 62 -18.91 -2.23 -0.21
N ARG A 63 -18.41 -1.26 -0.97
CA ARG A 63 -18.01 -1.44 -2.38
C ARG A 63 -16.92 -2.49 -2.56
N LEU A 64 -16.86 -3.09 -3.74
CA LEU A 64 -15.86 -4.10 -4.08
C LEU A 64 -14.52 -3.48 -4.48
N PHE A 65 -14.57 -2.34 -5.17
CA PHE A 65 -13.41 -1.61 -5.70
C PHE A 65 -13.43 -0.16 -5.20
N PRO A 66 -12.32 0.55 -5.21
CA PRO A 66 -12.28 1.95 -4.79
C PRO A 66 -13.31 2.84 -5.51
N TRP A 67 -13.56 2.59 -6.78
CA TRP A 67 -14.51 3.33 -7.64
C TRP A 67 -15.94 2.81 -7.61
N GLY A 68 -16.26 1.73 -6.87
CA GLY A 68 -17.61 1.19 -6.76
C GLY A 68 -17.72 -0.32 -6.88
N LYS A 69 -18.82 -0.81 -7.44
CA LYS A 69 -19.09 -2.26 -7.58
C LYS A 69 -18.76 -2.79 -8.97
N GLU A 70 -18.62 -1.92 -9.95
CA GLU A 70 -18.38 -2.30 -11.32
C GLU A 70 -16.98 -2.88 -11.53
N TYR A 71 -16.92 -3.90 -12.37
CA TYR A 71 -15.67 -4.54 -12.75
C TYR A 71 -14.65 -3.53 -13.28
N ALA A 72 -13.41 -3.65 -12.80
CA ALA A 72 -12.30 -2.87 -13.31
C ALA A 72 -11.75 -3.47 -14.60
N GLY A 73 -11.96 -2.78 -15.67
CA GLY A 73 -11.09 -2.94 -16.81
C GLY A 73 -9.69 -2.35 -16.55
N PRO A 74 -8.72 -2.60 -17.43
CA PRO A 74 -7.37 -2.03 -17.33
C PRO A 74 -7.31 -0.50 -17.38
N SER A 75 -8.45 0.16 -17.58
CA SER A 75 -8.59 1.61 -17.54
C SER A 75 -8.70 2.21 -16.15
N ARG A 76 -8.83 1.38 -15.10
CA ARG A 76 -9.01 1.84 -13.71
C ARG A 76 -7.95 1.33 -12.74
N ALA A 77 -7.17 0.30 -13.12
CA ALA A 77 -6.09 -0.23 -12.29
C ALA A 77 -5.03 -0.94 -13.13
N ASN A 78 -3.81 -0.95 -12.64
CA ASN A 78 -2.69 -1.64 -13.27
C ASN A 78 -2.56 -3.07 -12.70
N PHE A 79 -3.09 -4.06 -13.43
CA PHE A 79 -3.08 -5.46 -13.03
C PHE A 79 -3.12 -6.40 -14.26
N GLY A 80 -3.06 -7.72 -14.03
CA GLY A 80 -3.18 -8.72 -15.09
C GLY A 80 -2.01 -8.73 -16.08
N ARG A 81 -0.85 -8.23 -15.71
CA ARG A 81 0.28 -8.05 -16.62
C ARG A 81 1.12 -9.31 -16.83
N THR A 82 0.79 -10.40 -16.14
CA THR A 82 1.45 -11.72 -16.35
C THR A 82 1.14 -12.34 -17.71
N GLY A 83 0.04 -11.92 -18.34
CA GLY A 83 -0.42 -12.37 -19.64
C GLY A 83 -0.04 -11.48 -20.81
N LEU A 84 0.94 -10.60 -20.65
CA LEU A 84 1.40 -9.74 -21.75
C LEU A 84 1.85 -10.59 -22.93
N SER A 85 1.13 -10.48 -24.03
CA SER A 85 1.55 -10.99 -25.33
C SER A 85 2.69 -10.11 -25.86
N GLY A 86 3.77 -10.73 -26.33
CA GLY A 86 4.90 -10.02 -26.91
C GLY A 86 6.24 -10.35 -26.26
N PRO A 87 7.31 -9.58 -26.54
CA PRO A 87 8.70 -9.92 -26.17
C PRO A 87 8.95 -10.15 -24.67
N VAL A 88 8.04 -9.68 -23.82
CA VAL A 88 8.14 -9.84 -22.36
C VAL A 88 7.69 -11.24 -21.92
N ARG A 89 6.74 -11.86 -22.64
CA ARG A 89 6.29 -13.23 -22.35
C ARG A 89 7.40 -14.27 -22.54
N ASP A 90 8.28 -14.02 -23.50
CA ASP A 90 9.38 -14.92 -23.84
C ASP A 90 10.62 -14.71 -22.96
N ARG A 91 10.58 -13.71 -22.07
CA ARG A 91 11.69 -13.34 -21.19
C ARG A 91 11.16 -12.94 -19.81
N PRO A 92 10.70 -13.91 -19.01
CA PRO A 92 10.15 -13.64 -17.66
C PRO A 92 11.15 -12.91 -16.74
N GLU A 93 12.47 -13.07 -16.97
CA GLU A 93 13.51 -12.32 -16.28
C GLU A 93 13.40 -10.80 -16.48
N ARG A 94 12.86 -10.34 -17.61
CA ARG A 94 12.64 -8.89 -17.84
C ARG A 94 11.53 -8.33 -16.98
N LEU A 95 10.49 -9.12 -16.67
CA LEU A 95 9.45 -8.70 -15.73
C LEU A 95 9.98 -8.55 -14.31
N LEU A 96 11.01 -9.33 -13.97
CA LEU A 96 11.69 -9.20 -12.67
C LEU A 96 12.54 -7.93 -12.60
N LEU A 97 13.21 -7.58 -13.70
CA LEU A 97 14.06 -6.38 -13.78
C LEU A 97 13.27 -5.09 -14.06
N TYR A 98 12.21 -5.18 -14.87
CA TYR A 98 11.41 -4.04 -15.30
C TYR A 98 9.91 -4.35 -15.15
N PRO A 99 9.39 -4.42 -13.91
CA PRO A 99 7.97 -4.67 -13.72
C PRO A 99 7.16 -3.54 -14.36
N PRO A 100 5.98 -3.85 -14.93
CA PRO A 100 5.15 -2.86 -15.61
C PRO A 100 4.37 -2.00 -14.61
N ILE A 101 5.08 -1.38 -13.67
CA ILE A 101 4.53 -0.40 -12.75
C ILE A 101 4.28 0.92 -13.47
N ILE A 102 3.39 1.72 -12.92
CA ILE A 102 3.02 3.03 -13.46
C ILE A 102 3.10 4.09 -12.38
N SER A 103 3.10 5.35 -12.80
CA SER A 103 3.10 6.49 -11.88
C SER A 103 1.93 6.43 -10.90
N VAL A 104 2.17 6.83 -9.64
CA VAL A 104 1.22 6.72 -8.52
C VAL A 104 -0.01 7.62 -8.67
N ASP A 105 0.04 8.62 -9.53
CA ASP A 105 -1.03 9.58 -9.82
C ASP A 105 -1.94 9.18 -10.99
N LYS A 106 -1.69 8.01 -11.62
CA LYS A 106 -2.54 7.51 -12.70
C LYS A 106 -3.90 7.03 -12.20
N TYR A 107 -4.87 6.97 -13.14
CA TYR A 107 -6.26 6.54 -12.90
C TYR A 107 -7.05 7.48 -11.98
N GLU A 108 -7.10 8.75 -12.33
CA GLU A 108 -7.88 9.78 -11.63
C GLU A 108 -9.37 9.40 -11.46
N ASN A 109 -9.92 8.60 -12.39
CA ASN A 109 -11.28 8.08 -12.34
C ASN A 109 -11.46 6.83 -11.48
N ALA A 110 -10.41 6.40 -10.77
CA ALA A 110 -10.39 5.20 -9.94
C ALA A 110 -9.91 5.46 -8.50
N VAL A 111 -9.95 6.72 -8.08
CA VAL A 111 -9.64 7.10 -6.69
C VAL A 111 -10.68 6.56 -5.71
N SER A 112 -10.24 6.32 -4.49
CA SER A 112 -11.14 5.91 -3.42
C SER A 112 -12.08 7.05 -2.99
N PRO A 113 -13.14 6.76 -2.20
CA PRO A 113 -14.02 7.80 -1.65
C PRO A 113 -13.30 8.87 -0.83
N PHE A 114 -12.13 8.55 -0.30
CA PHE A 114 -11.29 9.47 0.46
C PHE A 114 -10.13 10.06 -0.36
N GLY A 115 -10.19 9.92 -1.70
CA GLY A 115 -9.21 10.52 -2.62
C GLY A 115 -7.89 9.77 -2.74
N LEU A 116 -7.79 8.50 -2.31
CA LEU A 116 -6.57 7.73 -2.45
C LEU A 116 -6.46 7.13 -3.84
N TYR A 117 -5.29 7.33 -4.46
CA TYR A 117 -4.92 6.73 -5.73
C TYR A 117 -4.41 5.30 -5.55
N GLN A 118 -4.66 4.45 -6.54
CA GLN A 118 -4.04 3.14 -6.73
C GLN A 118 -4.01 2.24 -5.49
N THR A 119 -5.11 2.24 -4.73
CA THR A 119 -5.30 1.30 -3.62
C THR A 119 -5.59 -0.13 -4.12
N ILE A 120 -5.74 -0.32 -5.43
CA ILE A 120 -5.86 -1.62 -6.10
C ILE A 120 -4.92 -1.63 -7.30
N GLY A 121 -4.11 -2.68 -7.42
CA GLY A 121 -3.13 -2.85 -8.50
C GLY A 121 -1.85 -2.06 -8.29
N ASN A 122 -1.01 -2.04 -9.30
CA ASN A 122 0.32 -1.48 -9.34
C ASN A 122 1.28 -2.24 -8.41
N VAL A 123 1.26 -1.96 -7.10
CA VAL A 123 1.98 -2.75 -6.09
C VAL A 123 1.06 -3.08 -4.92
N SER A 124 1.24 -4.27 -4.35
CA SER A 124 0.65 -4.58 -3.06
C SER A 124 1.31 -3.74 -1.97
N GLU A 125 0.60 -3.46 -0.90
CA GLU A 125 1.05 -2.52 0.11
C GLU A 125 1.13 -3.15 1.49
N TRP A 126 2.30 -3.08 2.13
CA TRP A 126 2.47 -3.44 3.51
C TRP A 126 1.59 -2.59 4.42
N VAL A 127 0.98 -3.23 5.42
CA VAL A 127 0.28 -2.57 6.53
C VAL A 127 0.89 -2.95 7.87
N ALA A 128 0.52 -2.28 8.95
CA ALA A 128 1.16 -2.45 10.26
C ALA A 128 0.93 -3.82 10.89
N ASP A 129 -0.21 -4.44 10.61
CA ASP A 129 -0.77 -5.57 11.32
C ASP A 129 0.01 -6.87 11.09
N TRP A 130 0.06 -7.73 12.11
CA TRP A 130 0.29 -9.14 11.89
C TRP A 130 -0.92 -9.76 11.18
N TYR A 131 -0.67 -10.70 10.29
CA TYR A 131 -1.71 -11.37 9.54
C TYR A 131 -2.25 -12.58 10.28
N ASP A 132 -3.56 -12.64 10.42
CA ASP A 132 -4.33 -13.81 10.80
C ASP A 132 -5.61 -13.81 9.97
N GLN A 133 -5.91 -14.93 9.32
CA GLN A 133 -7.06 -15.07 8.43
C GLN A 133 -8.37 -14.82 9.16
N ASP A 134 -8.48 -15.27 10.39
CA ASP A 134 -9.71 -15.29 11.17
C ASP A 134 -9.81 -14.13 12.18
N TYR A 135 -8.81 -13.25 12.21
CA TYR A 135 -8.72 -12.15 13.18
C TYR A 135 -10.00 -11.34 13.29
N TYR A 136 -10.62 -10.99 12.17
CA TYR A 136 -11.81 -10.14 12.18
C TYR A 136 -13.07 -10.80 12.73
N ALA A 137 -13.07 -12.12 12.97
CA ALA A 137 -14.16 -12.80 13.69
C ALA A 137 -14.18 -12.45 15.19
N VAL A 138 -13.03 -12.00 15.72
CA VAL A 138 -12.86 -11.71 17.17
C VAL A 138 -12.29 -10.31 17.43
N ALA A 139 -12.07 -9.53 16.37
CA ALA A 139 -11.49 -8.19 16.47
C ALA A 139 -12.42 -7.22 17.19
N PRO A 140 -11.88 -6.19 17.87
CA PRO A 140 -12.70 -5.11 18.40
C PRO A 140 -13.36 -4.32 17.26
N ASP A 141 -14.58 -3.84 17.49
CA ASP A 141 -15.36 -3.06 16.52
C ASP A 141 -14.70 -1.72 16.14
N ARG A 142 -13.83 -1.21 17.00
CA ARG A 142 -13.18 0.10 16.79
C ARG A 142 -11.68 -0.03 16.75
N ASN A 143 -11.10 0.53 15.68
CA ASN A 143 -9.66 0.66 15.46
C ASN A 143 -8.88 -0.65 15.70
N PRO A 144 -9.28 -1.79 15.10
CA PRO A 144 -8.53 -3.03 15.21
C PRO A 144 -7.10 -2.83 14.68
N LYS A 145 -6.14 -3.47 15.34
CA LYS A 145 -4.70 -3.33 15.04
C LYS A 145 -4.03 -4.64 14.62
N GLY A 146 -4.84 -5.66 14.33
CA GLY A 146 -4.36 -7.01 14.10
C GLY A 146 -4.01 -7.76 15.40
N PRO A 147 -3.58 -9.01 15.29
CA PRO A 147 -3.07 -9.79 16.41
C PRO A 147 -1.83 -9.11 17.04
N GLU A 148 -1.61 -9.33 18.33
CA GLU A 148 -0.42 -8.79 19.01
C GLU A 148 0.89 -9.41 18.51
N VAL A 149 0.83 -10.68 18.10
CA VAL A 149 1.96 -11.48 17.62
C VAL A 149 1.56 -12.27 16.38
N GLY A 150 2.55 -12.59 15.55
CA GLY A 150 2.33 -13.39 14.35
C GLY A 150 3.66 -13.74 13.68
N THR A 151 3.59 -14.53 12.61
CA THR A 151 4.73 -14.90 11.78
C THR A 151 4.73 -14.21 10.41
N GLN A 152 3.59 -13.68 10.02
CA GLN A 152 3.39 -12.99 8.74
C GLN A 152 2.86 -11.59 8.98
N LYS A 153 3.30 -10.64 8.17
CA LYS A 153 2.73 -9.28 8.11
C LYS A 153 1.69 -9.20 7.01
N ALA A 154 0.61 -8.49 7.30
CA ALA A 154 -0.47 -8.28 6.35
C ALA A 154 -0.05 -7.32 5.22
N PHE A 155 -0.56 -7.58 4.02
CA PHE A 155 -0.47 -6.68 2.88
C PHE A 155 -1.79 -6.63 2.10
N ARG A 156 -2.02 -5.55 1.36
CA ARG A 156 -3.30 -5.21 0.76
C ARG A 156 -3.14 -4.74 -0.69
N GLY A 157 -4.26 -4.67 -1.40
CA GLY A 157 -4.40 -3.99 -2.68
C GLY A 157 -4.15 -4.85 -3.91
N GLY A 158 -3.30 -5.86 -3.82
CA GLY A 158 -2.82 -6.59 -4.98
C GLY A 158 -1.89 -5.75 -5.87
N GLY A 159 -1.11 -6.38 -6.71
CA GLY A 159 -0.12 -5.75 -7.56
C GLY A 159 -0.37 -5.95 -9.06
N TRP A 160 0.57 -5.49 -9.87
CA TRP A 160 0.51 -5.56 -11.33
C TRP A 160 0.38 -7.00 -11.89
N MET A 161 0.80 -8.00 -11.10
CA MET A 161 0.73 -9.42 -11.47
C MET A 161 -0.64 -10.04 -11.22
N ASP A 162 -1.42 -9.48 -10.30
CA ASP A 162 -2.65 -10.09 -9.81
C ASP A 162 -3.74 -10.14 -10.87
N SER A 163 -4.64 -11.10 -10.71
CA SER A 163 -5.82 -11.26 -11.57
C SER A 163 -7.01 -10.49 -10.98
N THR A 164 -8.02 -10.30 -11.80
CA THR A 164 -9.26 -9.63 -11.41
C THR A 164 -9.99 -10.27 -10.23
N THR A 165 -9.82 -11.59 -10.05
CA THR A 165 -10.47 -12.32 -8.96
C THR A 165 -9.88 -12.00 -7.59
N THR A 166 -8.61 -11.58 -7.55
CA THR A 166 -7.89 -11.21 -6.31
C THR A 166 -7.88 -9.71 -6.04
N MET A 167 -8.32 -8.90 -7.00
CA MET A 167 -8.26 -7.43 -6.97
C MET A 167 -9.45 -6.77 -6.27
N ARG A 168 -9.87 -7.27 -5.11
CA ARG A 168 -10.93 -6.65 -4.30
C ARG A 168 -10.34 -5.92 -3.10
N VAL A 169 -10.94 -4.77 -2.73
CA VAL A 169 -10.49 -4.01 -1.57
C VAL A 169 -10.47 -4.86 -0.30
N ALA A 170 -11.45 -5.75 -0.13
CA ALA A 170 -11.53 -6.63 1.03
C ALA A 170 -10.54 -7.82 1.00
N MET A 171 -9.75 -8.00 -0.08
CA MET A 171 -8.78 -9.09 -0.16
C MET A 171 -7.66 -8.89 0.84
N ARG A 172 -7.40 -9.92 1.63
CA ARG A 172 -6.39 -9.93 2.68
C ARG A 172 -5.33 -10.98 2.36
N ASN A 173 -4.09 -10.65 2.61
CA ASN A 173 -2.97 -11.58 2.44
C ASN A 173 -1.91 -11.32 3.50
N GLY A 174 -1.07 -12.33 3.76
CA GLY A 174 0.07 -12.23 4.65
C GLY A 174 1.30 -12.93 4.06
N THR A 175 2.48 -12.42 4.40
CA THR A 175 3.76 -13.04 4.05
C THR A 175 4.83 -12.73 5.09
N ASP A 176 5.98 -13.42 5.01
CA ASP A 176 7.15 -13.16 5.86
C ASP A 176 7.53 -11.67 5.79
N PRO A 177 7.69 -10.99 6.95
CA PRO A 177 8.06 -9.57 6.99
C PRO A 177 9.41 -9.24 6.34
N ASN A 178 10.28 -10.22 6.10
CA ASN A 178 11.55 -10.04 5.40
C ASN A 178 11.42 -10.10 3.87
N THR A 179 10.24 -10.43 3.34
CA THR A 179 10.02 -10.57 1.89
C THR A 179 10.32 -9.26 1.16
N LYS A 180 11.15 -9.33 0.12
CA LYS A 180 11.50 -8.22 -0.79
C LYS A 180 11.24 -8.66 -2.21
N ILE A 181 10.18 -8.17 -2.82
CA ILE A 181 9.73 -8.58 -4.15
C ILE A 181 9.28 -7.37 -4.99
N ASN A 182 9.26 -7.55 -6.30
CA ASN A 182 9.03 -6.49 -7.28
C ASN A 182 7.55 -6.09 -7.49
N TRP A 183 6.67 -6.57 -6.65
CA TRP A 183 5.26 -6.19 -6.63
C TRP A 183 4.77 -5.79 -5.23
N MET A 184 5.70 -5.60 -4.29
CA MET A 184 5.42 -5.19 -2.92
C MET A 184 6.05 -3.83 -2.63
N GLY A 185 5.21 -2.89 -2.20
CA GLY A 185 5.57 -1.56 -1.74
C GLY A 185 4.81 -1.20 -0.47
N PHE A 186 4.56 0.07 -0.24
CA PHE A 186 3.81 0.57 0.92
C PHE A 186 3.33 2.01 0.72
N ARG A 187 2.46 2.45 1.62
CA ARG A 187 2.16 3.87 1.86
C ARG A 187 2.22 4.17 3.34
N CYS A 188 2.51 5.41 3.70
CA CYS A 188 2.49 5.86 5.09
C CYS A 188 1.17 6.53 5.45
N ALA A 189 0.79 6.42 6.71
CA ALA A 189 -0.30 7.16 7.35
C ALA A 189 0.27 8.10 8.41
N LYS A 190 -0.45 9.16 8.70
CA LYS A 190 -0.13 10.10 9.77
C LYS A 190 -1.37 10.27 10.64
N ASP A 191 -1.16 10.24 11.95
CA ASP A 191 -2.24 10.50 12.89
C ASP A 191 -2.76 11.93 12.72
N ALA A 192 -4.08 12.09 12.77
CA ALA A 192 -4.66 13.42 12.80
C ALA A 192 -4.15 14.16 14.04
N GLN A 193 -3.66 15.39 13.87
CA GLN A 193 -3.38 16.23 15.02
C GLN A 193 -4.71 16.50 15.73
N GLU A 194 -4.77 16.20 17.03
CA GLU A 194 -5.88 16.67 17.84
C GLU A 194 -5.91 18.20 17.71
N THR A 195 -6.94 18.72 17.07
CA THR A 195 -7.21 20.15 17.12
C THR A 195 -7.59 20.44 18.56
N ILE A 196 -6.67 20.98 19.35
CA ILE A 196 -6.98 21.50 20.69
C ILE A 196 -8.04 22.58 20.45
N GLY A 197 -9.29 22.20 20.66
CA GLY A 197 -10.42 23.11 20.57
C GLY A 197 -10.19 24.21 21.57
N THR A 198 -9.89 25.41 21.08
CA THR A 198 -9.93 26.63 21.87
C THR A 198 -11.34 26.74 22.43
N LYS A 199 -11.53 26.36 23.70
CA LYS A 199 -12.75 26.70 24.44
C LYS A 199 -12.82 28.22 24.44
N VAL A 200 -13.58 28.79 23.54
CA VAL A 200 -14.02 30.17 23.66
C VAL A 200 -14.94 30.18 24.85
N SER A 201 -14.41 30.60 25.99
CA SER A 201 -15.24 30.95 27.14
C SER A 201 -16.10 32.17 26.73
N GLN A 202 -17.35 31.93 26.41
CA GLN A 202 -18.32 33.02 26.32
C GLN A 202 -18.48 33.60 27.73
N PHE A 203 -17.80 34.71 27.96
CA PHE A 203 -18.20 35.64 28.97
C PHE A 203 -19.50 36.30 28.48
N VAL A 204 -20.61 35.94 29.13
CA VAL A 204 -21.86 36.70 29.03
C VAL A 204 -21.78 37.73 30.15
N PRO A 205 -22.04 39.03 29.88
CA PRO A 205 -22.08 40.08 30.89
C PRO A 205 -23.27 39.98 31.81
#